data_7afe70b14c27009f0cac5c80e40a53f2
#
_entry.id   7afe70b14c27009f0cac5c80e40a53f2
#
_cell.length_a   1.000
_cell.length_b   1.000
_cell.length_c   1.000
_cell.angle_alpha   90.00
_cell.angle_beta   90.00
_cell.angle_gamma   90.00
#
_symmetry.space_group_name_H-M   'P 1'
#
loop_
_entity.id
_entity.type
_entity.pdbx_description
1 polymer ?
#
loop_
_entity_poly.entity_id
_entity_poly.type
_entity_poly.pdbx_seq_one_letter_code
_entity_poly.pdbx_strand_id
1 'polypeptide(L)'
;FKLYPSSLVINIKKTKFLAKINDKEKIFLVGSNGKFLKNNSFYNQLPFIFGKPDVSEFLELKEIIDQSKFSYNEVKNLYYFPSKRWDLELKNNAIIKLSKNYPEESLKLAFEFLHNKDLKDIKFIDARIKNQIILND
;
A
#
# COMPACT_ATOMS: atom_id res chain seq x y z
N PHE A 1 10.17 -12.88 -41.24
CA PHE A 1 10.14 -12.66 -40.56
C PHE A 1 9.50 -12.69 -39.73
N LYS A 2 9.23 -12.97 -39.62
CA LYS A 2 8.68 -13.01 -38.76
C LYS A 2 8.93 -13.07 -37.40
N LEU A 3 9.70 -12.81 -36.88
CA LEU A 3 10.17 -12.70 -35.54
C LEU A 3 9.59 -11.58 -34.78
N TYR A 4 9.07 -10.63 -35.44
CA TYR A 4 8.56 -9.54 -34.73
C TYR A 4 7.38 -9.81 -33.88
N PRO A 5 6.58 -10.77 -34.06
CA PRO A 5 5.59 -11.13 -33.07
C PRO A 5 6.19 -11.47 -31.74
N SER A 6 7.33 -12.15 -31.76
CA SER A 6 8.02 -12.46 -30.52
C SER A 6 8.50 -11.23 -29.81
N SER A 7 9.03 -10.28 -30.53
CA SER A 7 9.51 -9.08 -29.87
C SER A 7 8.38 -8.25 -29.30
N LEU A 8 7.22 -8.27 -29.92
CA LEU A 8 6.07 -7.62 -29.33
C LEU A 8 5.65 -8.26 -28.02
N VAL A 9 5.66 -9.59 -27.99
CA VAL A 9 5.36 -10.31 -26.76
C VAL A 9 6.37 -9.99 -25.68
N ILE A 10 7.63 -9.91 -26.02
CA ILE A 10 8.69 -9.58 -25.08
C ILE A 10 8.51 -8.19 -24.52
N ASN A 11 8.07 -7.26 -25.35
CA ASN A 11 7.89 -5.89 -24.94
C ASN A 11 6.63 -5.65 -24.13
N ILE A 12 5.70 -6.57 -24.17
CA ILE A 12 4.53 -6.49 -23.34
C ILE A 12 4.89 -6.95 -21.95
N LYS A 13 5.33 -6.02 -21.14
CA LYS A 13 5.54 -6.31 -19.73
C LYS A 13 4.20 -6.53 -19.09
N LYS A 14 4.06 -7.63 -18.42
CA LYS A 14 2.86 -7.88 -17.66
C LYS A 14 2.73 -6.81 -16.60
N THR A 15 1.67 -6.02 -16.69
CA THR A 15 1.36 -5.07 -15.65
C THR A 15 0.98 -5.82 -14.40
N LYS A 16 1.67 -5.56 -13.31
CA LYS A 16 1.26 -6.07 -12.02
C LYS A 16 0.18 -5.18 -11.47
N PHE A 17 -0.89 -5.79 -11.00
CA PHE A 17 -1.91 -5.04 -10.31
C PHE A 17 -1.53 -4.95 -8.83
N LEU A 18 -1.59 -3.74 -8.31
CA LEU A 18 -1.05 -3.45 -6.98
C LEU A 18 -2.13 -3.22 -5.95
N ALA A 19 -3.29 -2.73 -6.35
CA ALA A 19 -4.34 -2.39 -5.40
C ALA A 19 -5.68 -2.30 -6.11
N LYS A 20 -6.74 -2.22 -5.31
CA LYS A 20 -8.09 -1.95 -5.79
C LYS A 20 -8.51 -0.58 -5.29
N ILE A 21 -9.22 0.17 -6.11
CA ILE A 21 -9.73 1.49 -5.74
C ILE A 21 -11.17 1.61 -6.21
N ASN A 22 -11.98 2.32 -5.43
CA ASN A 22 -13.36 2.61 -5.79
C ASN A 22 -13.44 3.99 -6.43
N ASP A 23 -13.94 4.04 -7.65
CA ASP A 23 -14.17 5.29 -8.36
C ASP A 23 -15.58 5.27 -8.93
N LYS A 24 -16.42 6.20 -8.51
CA LYS A 24 -17.81 6.33 -8.98
C LYS A 24 -18.58 5.01 -8.83
N GLU A 25 -18.46 4.37 -7.68
CA GLU A 25 -19.14 3.14 -7.31
C GLU A 25 -18.68 1.91 -8.10
N LYS A 26 -17.59 2.03 -8.85
CA LYS A 26 -16.98 0.90 -9.55
C LYS A 26 -15.60 0.64 -8.99
N ILE A 27 -15.24 -0.62 -8.91
CA ILE A 27 -13.93 -1.03 -8.42
C ILE A 27 -12.99 -1.21 -9.59
N PHE A 28 -11.85 -0.53 -9.52
CA PHE A 28 -10.80 -0.63 -10.53
C PHE A 28 -9.55 -1.22 -9.91
N LEU A 29 -8.76 -1.90 -10.74
CA LEU A 29 -7.43 -2.35 -10.37
C LEU A 29 -6.42 -1.28 -10.76
N VAL A 30 -5.52 -0.98 -9.83
CA VAL A 30 -4.43 -0.04 -10.09
C VAL A 30 -3.20 -0.83 -10.46
N GLY A 31 -2.67 -0.59 -11.65
CA GLY A 31 -1.49 -1.28 -12.13
C GLY A 31 -0.20 -0.57 -11.83
N SER A 32 0.90 -1.30 -11.92
CA SER A 32 2.24 -0.76 -11.71
C SER A 32 2.61 0.31 -12.75
N ASN A 33 1.90 0.34 -13.87
CA ASN A 33 2.08 1.36 -14.91
C ASN A 33 1.25 2.61 -14.65
N GLY A 34 0.57 2.70 -13.52
CA GLY A 34 -0.27 3.85 -13.18
C GLY A 34 -1.63 3.87 -13.84
N LYS A 35 -2.01 2.81 -14.53
CA LYS A 35 -3.29 2.77 -15.21
C LYS A 35 -4.33 2.01 -14.40
N PHE A 36 -5.58 2.43 -14.56
CA PHE A 36 -6.70 1.74 -13.94
C PHE A 36 -7.30 0.72 -14.92
N LEU A 37 -7.67 -0.42 -14.39
CA LEU A 37 -8.34 -1.44 -15.15
C LEU A 37 -9.57 -1.92 -14.36
N LYS A 38 -10.67 -2.19 -15.06
CA LYS A 38 -11.87 -2.66 -14.39
C LYS A 38 -11.58 -3.97 -13.65
N ASN A 39 -12.05 -4.04 -12.42
CA ASN A 39 -11.82 -5.21 -11.58
C ASN A 39 -12.46 -6.46 -12.15
N ASN A 40 -11.72 -7.56 -12.11
CA ASN A 40 -12.31 -8.88 -12.24
C ASN A 40 -11.99 -9.67 -10.98
N SER A 41 -12.70 -10.75 -10.76
CA SER A 41 -12.69 -11.47 -9.49
C SER A 41 -11.39 -12.18 -9.16
N PHE A 42 -10.37 -12.13 -10.01
CA PHE A 42 -9.12 -12.85 -9.78
C PHE A 42 -8.18 -12.17 -8.80
N TYR A 43 -8.44 -10.91 -8.39
CA TYR A 43 -7.49 -10.13 -7.63
C TYR A 43 -8.03 -9.77 -6.25
N ASN A 44 -8.59 -10.75 -5.56
CA ASN A 44 -9.24 -10.52 -4.25
C ASN A 44 -8.26 -10.23 -3.13
N GLN A 45 -6.99 -10.59 -3.30
CA GLN A 45 -6.00 -10.44 -2.22
C GLN A 45 -5.27 -9.10 -2.25
N LEU A 46 -5.54 -8.28 -3.23
CA LEU A 46 -4.91 -6.97 -3.30
C LEU A 46 -5.48 -6.03 -2.25
N PRO A 47 -4.66 -5.14 -1.68
CA PRO A 47 -5.17 -4.17 -0.74
C PRO A 47 -6.15 -3.22 -1.42
N PHE A 48 -7.10 -2.72 -0.64
CA PHE A 48 -8.10 -1.78 -1.10
C PHE A 48 -7.69 -0.38 -0.68
N ILE A 49 -7.80 0.57 -1.60
CA ILE A 49 -7.48 1.97 -1.33
C ILE A 49 -8.78 2.71 -1.02
N PHE A 50 -8.87 3.29 0.16
CA PHE A 50 -9.96 4.19 0.54
C PHE A 50 -9.47 5.63 0.39
N GLY A 51 -10.29 6.47 -0.20
CA GLY A 51 -9.91 7.84 -0.53
C GLY A 51 -9.60 7.98 -2.00
N LYS A 52 -9.11 9.14 -2.38
CA LYS A 52 -8.86 9.45 -3.80
C LYS A 52 -7.45 10.01 -3.98
N PRO A 53 -6.41 9.19 -3.80
CA PRO A 53 -5.06 9.66 -4.10
C PRO A 53 -4.84 9.74 -5.60
N ASP A 54 -3.88 10.58 -6.01
CA ASP A 54 -3.35 10.48 -7.35
C ASP A 54 -2.55 9.18 -7.48
N VAL A 55 -2.48 8.66 -8.69
CA VAL A 55 -1.73 7.42 -8.92
C VAL A 55 -0.27 7.58 -8.49
N SER A 56 0.34 8.75 -8.75
CA SER A 56 1.72 9.00 -8.33
C SER A 56 1.89 8.92 -6.82
N GLU A 57 0.91 9.41 -6.06
CA GLU A 57 0.96 9.33 -4.60
C GLU A 57 0.91 7.88 -4.12
N PHE A 58 0.06 7.07 -4.74
CA PHE A 58 0.00 5.66 -4.39
C PHE A 58 1.28 4.93 -4.74
N LEU A 59 1.85 5.19 -5.92
CA LEU A 59 3.08 4.53 -6.33
C LEU A 59 4.26 4.91 -5.44
N GLU A 60 4.31 6.16 -4.97
CA GLU A 60 5.31 6.56 -3.98
C GLU A 60 5.17 5.78 -2.68
N LEU A 61 3.94 5.65 -2.19
CA LEU A 61 3.70 4.87 -0.98
C LEU A 61 4.10 3.42 -1.17
N LYS A 62 3.75 2.82 -2.31
CA LYS A 62 4.12 1.44 -2.61
C LYS A 62 5.63 1.26 -2.57
N GLU A 63 6.37 2.20 -3.14
CA GLU A 63 7.83 2.16 -3.11
C GLU A 63 8.36 2.26 -1.69
N ILE A 64 7.79 3.15 -0.88
CA ILE A 64 8.18 3.29 0.51
C ILE A 64 7.95 2.00 1.28
N ILE A 65 6.81 1.34 1.06
CA ILE A 65 6.51 0.06 1.71
C ILE A 65 7.51 -1.01 1.24
N ASP A 66 7.80 -1.06 -0.05
CA ASP A 66 8.73 -2.05 -0.59
C ASP A 66 10.16 -1.88 -0.04
N GLN A 67 10.55 -0.64 0.24
CA GLN A 67 11.86 -0.37 0.83
C GLN A 67 11.89 -0.58 2.34
N SER A 68 10.73 -0.73 2.96
CA SER A 68 10.63 -0.99 4.38
C SER A 68 10.81 -2.49 4.66
N LYS A 69 10.80 -2.84 5.94
CA LYS A 69 10.83 -4.25 6.34
C LYS A 69 9.47 -4.92 6.25
N PHE A 70 8.41 -4.16 6.02
CA PHE A 70 7.09 -4.74 5.82
C PHE A 70 6.98 -5.36 4.44
N SER A 71 6.26 -6.48 4.36
CA SER A 71 5.88 -7.05 3.07
C SER A 71 4.58 -6.39 2.60
N TYR A 72 4.54 -6.00 1.35
CA TYR A 72 3.33 -5.43 0.79
C TYR A 72 2.15 -6.43 0.88
N ASN A 73 2.44 -7.73 0.85
CA ASN A 73 1.41 -8.76 0.98
C ASN A 73 0.72 -8.76 2.35
N GLU A 74 1.32 -8.14 3.35
CA GLU A 74 0.70 -8.02 4.68
C GLU A 74 -0.31 -6.89 4.75
N VAL A 75 -0.37 -6.02 3.76
CA VAL A 75 -1.26 -4.87 3.76
C VAL A 75 -2.65 -5.31 3.32
N LYS A 76 -3.64 -5.02 4.15
CA LYS A 76 -5.03 -5.33 3.87
C LYS A 76 -5.75 -4.15 3.22
N ASN A 77 -5.62 -2.97 3.79
CA ASN A 77 -6.25 -1.75 3.31
C ASN A 77 -5.31 -0.57 3.42
N LEU A 78 -5.52 0.41 2.54
CA LEU A 78 -4.80 1.68 2.55
C LEU A 78 -5.83 2.80 2.65
N TYR A 79 -5.64 3.71 3.60
CA TYR A 79 -6.54 4.84 3.79
C TYR A 79 -5.80 6.12 3.45
N TYR A 80 -6.30 6.82 2.45
CA TYR A 80 -5.72 8.10 2.03
C TYR A 80 -6.61 9.24 2.50
N PHE A 81 -6.00 10.25 3.08
CA PHE A 81 -6.71 11.41 3.63
C PHE A 81 -6.44 12.67 2.80
N PRO A 82 -7.37 13.62 2.79
CA PRO A 82 -7.15 14.88 2.06
C PRO A 82 -5.91 15.66 2.48
N SER A 83 -5.41 15.42 3.69
CA SER A 83 -4.14 16.00 4.16
C SER A 83 -2.92 15.37 3.49
N LYS A 84 -3.12 14.44 2.56
CA LYS A 84 -2.08 13.69 1.87
C LYS A 84 -1.31 12.73 2.80
N ARG A 85 -1.96 12.26 3.82
CA ARG A 85 -1.44 11.31 4.78
C ARG A 85 -2.06 9.95 4.53
N TRP A 86 -1.35 8.91 4.87
CA TRP A 86 -1.82 7.53 4.70
C TRP A 86 -1.89 6.81 6.04
N ASP A 87 -2.91 5.97 6.17
CA ASP A 87 -2.95 4.94 7.21
C ASP A 87 -2.89 3.57 6.53
N LEU A 88 -2.19 2.65 7.17
CA LEU A 88 -2.08 1.26 6.69
C LEU A 88 -2.83 0.35 7.64
N GLU A 89 -3.66 -0.51 7.09
CA GLU A 89 -4.25 -1.60 7.88
C GLU A 89 -3.63 -2.90 7.41
N LEU A 90 -3.08 -3.66 8.35
CA LEU A 90 -2.44 -4.95 8.06
C LEU A 90 -3.45 -6.07 8.19
N LYS A 91 -3.13 -7.22 7.62
CA LYS A 91 -4.01 -8.39 7.66
C LYS A 91 -4.27 -8.92 9.08
N ASN A 92 -3.39 -8.60 10.03
CA ASN A 92 -3.61 -8.91 11.44
C ASN A 92 -4.46 -7.87 12.17
N ASN A 93 -5.06 -6.94 11.41
CA ASN A 93 -5.91 -5.85 11.90
C ASN A 93 -5.16 -4.72 12.60
N ALA A 94 -3.84 -4.72 12.59
CA ALA A 94 -3.08 -3.59 13.12
C ALA A 94 -3.20 -2.40 12.17
N ILE A 95 -3.39 -1.22 12.73
CA ILE A 95 -3.47 0.02 11.97
C ILE A 95 -2.27 0.89 12.29
N ILE A 96 -1.59 1.36 11.26
CA ILE A 96 -0.42 2.21 11.37
C ILE A 96 -0.73 3.56 10.75
N LYS A 97 -0.65 4.63 11.53
CA LYS A 97 -0.78 5.99 11.02
C LYS A 97 0.58 6.53 10.67
N LEU A 98 0.77 6.85 9.39
CA LEU A 98 2.07 7.34 8.92
C LEU A 98 2.15 8.86 9.00
N SER A 99 3.36 9.36 9.20
CA SER A 99 3.64 10.78 9.09
C SER A 99 3.59 11.20 7.62
N LYS A 100 3.02 12.35 7.33
CA LYS A 100 3.04 12.90 5.98
C LYS A 100 4.46 13.18 5.50
N ASN A 101 5.29 13.71 6.38
CA ASN A 101 6.64 14.15 6.03
C ASN A 101 7.70 13.08 6.23
N TYR A 102 7.43 12.07 7.07
CA TYR A 102 8.41 11.07 7.46
C TYR A 102 7.81 9.67 7.40
N PRO A 103 7.21 9.27 6.27
CA PRO A 103 6.54 7.97 6.20
C PRO A 103 7.51 6.79 6.33
N GLU A 104 8.74 6.94 5.85
CA GLU A 104 9.75 5.88 5.96
C GLU A 104 10.09 5.61 7.41
N GLU A 105 10.31 6.68 8.20
CA GLU A 105 10.57 6.53 9.64
C GLU A 105 9.39 5.94 10.37
N SER A 106 8.19 6.38 10.01
CA SER A 106 6.96 5.85 10.61
C SER A 106 6.88 4.33 10.44
N LEU A 107 7.15 3.84 9.23
CA LEU A 107 7.13 2.41 8.96
C LEU A 107 8.23 1.67 9.72
N LYS A 108 9.41 2.24 9.77
CA LYS A 108 10.52 1.63 10.50
C LYS A 108 10.19 1.46 11.97
N LEU A 109 9.71 2.51 12.61
CA LEU A 109 9.34 2.47 14.01
C LEU A 109 8.18 1.51 14.26
N ALA A 110 7.18 1.52 13.40
CA ALA A 110 6.05 0.62 13.53
C ALA A 110 6.50 -0.84 13.41
N PHE A 111 7.38 -1.14 12.48
CA PHE A 111 7.89 -2.49 12.32
C PHE A 111 8.60 -2.97 13.57
N GLU A 112 9.46 -2.13 14.14
CA GLU A 112 10.19 -2.48 15.36
C GLU A 112 9.23 -2.76 16.52
N PHE A 113 8.18 -1.95 16.66
CA PHE A 113 7.21 -2.17 17.73
C PHE A 113 6.38 -3.41 17.51
N LEU A 114 5.93 -3.67 16.29
CA LEU A 114 5.09 -4.85 16.01
C LEU A 114 5.85 -6.16 16.15
N HIS A 115 7.16 -6.14 16.05
CA HIS A 115 8.00 -7.33 16.21
C HIS A 115 8.58 -7.45 17.61
N ASN A 116 8.19 -6.57 18.52
CA ASN A 116 8.54 -6.69 19.92
C ASN A 116 7.61 -7.69 20.59
N LYS A 117 8.19 -8.74 21.17
CA LYS A 117 7.40 -9.83 21.76
C LYS A 117 6.50 -9.39 22.91
N ASP A 118 6.85 -8.31 23.60
CA ASP A 118 6.09 -7.81 24.72
C ASP A 118 4.87 -7.00 24.32
N LEU A 119 4.69 -6.74 23.02
CA LEU A 119 3.67 -5.86 22.50
C LEU A 119 2.73 -6.57 21.53
N LYS A 120 2.36 -7.81 21.84
CA LYS A 120 1.60 -8.67 20.92
C LYS A 120 0.19 -8.18 20.63
N ASP A 121 -0.40 -7.43 21.56
CA ASP A 121 -1.81 -7.05 21.44
C ASP A 121 -2.01 -5.63 20.93
N ILE A 122 -0.97 -5.02 20.37
CA ILE A 122 -1.08 -3.67 19.83
C ILE A 122 -1.82 -3.74 18.50
N LYS A 123 -2.93 -3.00 18.42
CA LYS A 123 -3.75 -2.92 17.23
C LYS A 123 -3.66 -1.57 16.54
N PHE A 124 -3.01 -0.61 17.15
CA PHE A 124 -3.01 0.76 16.68
C PHE A 124 -1.67 1.39 16.99
N ILE A 125 -1.03 1.91 15.96
CA ILE A 125 0.25 2.60 16.09
C ILE A 125 0.13 3.95 15.41
N ASP A 126 0.26 5.03 16.17
CA ASP A 126 0.28 6.37 15.63
C ASP A 126 1.73 6.83 15.54
N ALA A 127 2.28 6.84 14.35
CA ALA A 127 3.65 7.24 14.08
C ALA A 127 3.72 8.55 13.30
N ARG A 128 2.72 9.43 13.47
CA ARG A 128 2.66 10.68 12.73
C ARG A 128 3.68 11.72 13.21
N ILE A 129 4.15 11.60 14.43
CA ILE A 129 5.10 12.54 15.00
C ILE A 129 6.49 11.94 14.89
N LYS A 130 7.43 12.71 14.35
CA LYS A 130 8.81 12.26 14.16
C LYS A 130 9.41 11.75 15.47
N ASN A 131 10.01 10.57 15.43
CA ASN A 131 10.67 9.92 16.55
C ASN A 131 9.75 9.61 17.74
N GLN A 132 8.43 9.60 17.53
CA GLN A 132 7.49 9.24 18.57
C GLN A 132 6.47 8.25 18.05
N ILE A 133 6.08 7.32 18.89
CA ILE A 133 5.00 6.39 18.62
C ILE A 133 4.01 6.46 19.77
N ILE A 134 2.74 6.58 19.42
CA ILE A 134 1.65 6.51 20.36
C ILE A 134 0.93 5.19 20.11
N LEU A 135 0.84 4.39 21.15
CA LEU A 135 0.21 3.08 21.08
C LEU A 135 -1.18 3.17 21.68
N ASN A 136 -2.12 2.45 21.06
CA ASN A 136 -3.46 2.37 21.56
C ASN A 136 -3.92 0.91 21.53
N ASP A 137 -4.53 0.50 22.59
CA ASP A 137 -5.02 -0.88 22.71
C ASP A 137 -6.22 -1.15 21.81
#